data_7cfb4a138bfcc3e181fe9478b951a4d8
#
_entry.id   7cfb4a138bfcc3e181fe9478b951a4d8
#
_cell.length_a   1.000
_cell.length_b   1.000
_cell.length_c   1.000
_cell.angle_alpha   90.00
_cell.angle_beta   90.00
_cell.angle_gamma   90.00
#
_symmetry.space_group_name_H-M   'P 1'
#
loop_
_entity.id
_entity.type
_entity.pdbx_description
1 polymer ?
#
loop_
_entity_poly.entity_id
_entity_poly.type
_entity_poly.pdbx_seq_one_letter_code
_entity_poly.pdbx_strand_id
1 'polypeptide(L)'
;MIAFRPLEQDDLSLLREWLGREHVALWWREPIERELAYELEGRYVILVDGREAGLIQTYDGEVDLLIGEEDLVGRGLGPEILSKFVAEIVETDFAFALVEEGNRRSWRAFEKAGFRHAGDVEEDGLPHRLMRRDRR
;
A
#
# COMPACT_ATOMS: atom_id res chain seq x y z
N MET A 1 11.48 -13.87 0.84
CA MET A 1 10.71 -13.86 -0.43
C MET A 1 9.36 -13.19 -0.23
N ILE A 2 8.99 -12.35 -1.14
CA ILE A 2 7.72 -11.61 -1.08
C ILE A 2 6.69 -12.30 -1.99
N ALA A 3 5.48 -12.48 -1.47
CA ALA A 3 4.38 -13.04 -2.22
C ALA A 3 3.08 -12.33 -1.85
N PHE A 4 2.05 -12.51 -2.65
CA PHE A 4 0.73 -11.92 -2.44
C PHE A 4 -0.33 -13.00 -2.52
N ARG A 5 -1.27 -12.97 -1.59
CA ARG A 5 -2.46 -13.81 -1.69
C ARG A 5 -3.71 -12.96 -1.56
N PRO A 6 -4.80 -13.31 -2.25
CA PRO A 6 -6.03 -12.51 -2.14
C PRO A 6 -6.50 -12.39 -0.70
N LEU A 7 -6.98 -11.18 -0.36
CA LEU A 7 -7.59 -10.94 0.95
C LEU A 7 -8.92 -11.68 1.02
N GLU A 8 -9.13 -12.42 2.10
CA GLU A 8 -10.34 -13.19 2.31
C GLU A 8 -11.13 -12.68 3.51
N GLN A 9 -12.38 -13.07 3.63
CA GLN A 9 -13.24 -12.65 4.72
C GLN A 9 -12.62 -12.94 6.10
N ASP A 10 -11.96 -14.09 6.22
CA ASP A 10 -11.32 -14.49 7.48
C ASP A 10 -10.12 -13.62 7.85
N ASP A 11 -9.59 -12.85 6.91
CA ASP A 11 -8.47 -11.95 7.16
C ASP A 11 -8.89 -10.61 7.79
N LEU A 12 -10.19 -10.32 7.83
CA LEU A 12 -10.65 -9.02 8.30
C LEU A 12 -10.34 -8.76 9.76
N SER A 13 -10.28 -9.80 10.60
CA SER A 13 -9.87 -9.63 11.99
C SER A 13 -8.40 -9.20 12.10
N LEU A 14 -7.54 -9.76 11.28
CA LEU A 14 -6.12 -9.36 11.22
C LEU A 14 -5.99 -7.93 10.67
N LEU A 15 -6.75 -7.61 9.63
CA LEU A 15 -6.75 -6.25 9.06
C LEU A 15 -7.21 -5.23 10.09
N ARG A 16 -8.25 -5.53 10.86
CA ARG A 16 -8.71 -4.66 11.94
C ARG A 16 -7.58 -4.42 12.96
N GLU A 17 -6.86 -5.47 13.32
CA GLU A 17 -5.75 -5.37 14.26
C GLU A 17 -4.65 -4.45 13.71
N TRP A 18 -4.27 -4.64 12.44
CA TRP A 18 -3.26 -3.77 11.80
C TRP A 18 -3.70 -2.31 11.74
N LEU A 19 -4.95 -2.06 11.37
CA LEU A 19 -5.47 -0.69 11.24
C LEU A 19 -5.53 0.04 12.58
N GLY A 20 -5.61 -0.69 13.69
CA GLY A 20 -5.59 -0.11 15.02
C GLY A 20 -4.20 0.19 15.56
N ARG A 21 -3.15 -0.29 14.91
CA ARG A 21 -1.78 -0.05 15.36
C ARG A 21 -1.35 1.39 15.06
N GLU A 22 -0.65 1.99 16.02
CA GLU A 22 -0.28 3.40 15.94
C GLU A 22 0.50 3.75 14.68
N HIS A 23 1.48 2.92 14.29
CA HIS A 23 2.30 3.20 13.11
C HIS A 23 1.51 3.13 11.80
N VAL A 24 0.41 2.39 11.77
CA VAL A 24 -0.49 2.34 10.61
C VAL A 24 -1.48 3.50 10.66
N ALA A 25 -2.12 3.71 11.80
CA ALA A 25 -3.15 4.74 11.95
C ALA A 25 -2.63 6.15 11.71
N LEU A 26 -1.34 6.38 11.93
CA LEU A 26 -0.71 7.67 11.69
C LEU A 26 -0.88 8.14 10.23
N TRP A 27 -0.82 7.21 9.28
CA TRP A 27 -0.89 7.54 7.86
C TRP A 27 -2.09 6.98 7.12
N TRP A 28 -2.70 5.91 7.63
CA TRP A 28 -3.89 5.31 7.05
C TRP A 28 -5.12 5.93 7.68
N ARG A 29 -5.66 6.94 7.05
CA ARG A 29 -6.67 7.83 7.65
C ARG A 29 -8.10 7.41 7.45
N GLU A 30 -8.34 6.40 6.63
CA GLU A 30 -9.67 5.86 6.41
C GLU A 30 -10.21 5.26 7.72
N PRO A 31 -11.47 5.55 8.12
CA PRO A 31 -12.05 4.91 9.31
C PRO A 31 -12.01 3.38 9.20
N ILE A 32 -11.64 2.72 10.30
CA ILE A 32 -11.48 1.26 10.32
C ILE A 32 -12.70 0.54 9.78
N GLU A 33 -13.91 0.91 10.24
CA GLU A 33 -15.13 0.23 9.82
C GLU A 33 -15.40 0.38 8.32
N ARG A 34 -15.05 1.52 7.75
CA ARG A 34 -15.19 1.74 6.32
C ARG A 34 -14.19 0.88 5.54
N GLU A 35 -12.95 0.82 6.02
CA GLU A 35 -11.91 0.01 5.38
C GLU A 35 -12.30 -1.47 5.35
N LEU A 36 -12.89 -1.96 6.46
CA LEU A 36 -13.32 -3.36 6.55
C LEU A 36 -14.56 -3.66 5.70
N ALA A 37 -15.31 -2.64 5.31
CA ALA A 37 -16.53 -2.80 4.53
C ALA A 37 -16.31 -2.80 3.02
N TYR A 38 -15.11 -2.43 2.55
CA TYR A 38 -14.80 -2.44 1.12
C TYR A 38 -14.78 -3.86 0.57
N GLU A 39 -15.06 -4.00 -0.71
CA GLU A 39 -15.00 -5.28 -1.38
C GLU A 39 -13.58 -5.85 -1.31
N LEU A 40 -13.47 -7.17 -1.38
CA LEU A 40 -12.18 -7.85 -1.25
C LEU A 40 -11.37 -7.86 -2.54
N GLU A 41 -12.04 -7.69 -3.68
CA GLU A 41 -11.38 -7.71 -4.98
C GLU A 41 -10.27 -6.65 -5.08
N GLY A 42 -9.14 -7.04 -5.64
CA GLY A 42 -8.00 -6.14 -5.80
C GLY A 42 -7.20 -5.93 -4.52
N ARG A 43 -7.52 -6.63 -3.46
CA ARG A 43 -6.87 -6.49 -2.16
C ARG A 43 -6.14 -7.78 -1.82
N TYR A 44 -4.92 -7.64 -1.30
CA TYR A 44 -4.03 -8.78 -1.08
C TYR A 44 -3.32 -8.68 0.26
N VAL A 45 -3.09 -9.83 0.86
CA VAL A 45 -2.19 -9.93 2.02
C VAL A 45 -0.77 -10.04 1.49
N ILE A 46 0.12 -9.22 2.02
CA ILE A 46 1.54 -9.28 1.71
C ILE A 46 2.17 -10.37 2.58
N LEU A 47 2.87 -11.30 1.95
CA LEU A 47 3.61 -12.35 2.66
C LEU A 47 5.09 -12.11 2.52
N VAL A 48 5.81 -12.10 3.64
CA VAL A 48 7.26 -11.99 3.67
C VAL A 48 7.79 -13.28 4.29
N ASP A 49 8.42 -14.10 3.48
CA ASP A 49 8.89 -15.43 3.88
C ASP A 49 7.76 -16.26 4.54
N GLY A 50 6.55 -16.17 3.96
CA GLY A 50 5.38 -16.88 4.44
C GLY A 50 4.65 -16.23 5.60
N ARG A 51 5.18 -15.14 6.17
CA ARG A 51 4.57 -14.41 7.27
C ARG A 51 3.67 -13.30 6.74
N GLU A 52 2.48 -13.20 7.29
CA GLU A 52 1.54 -12.14 6.98
C GLU A 52 2.09 -10.80 7.48
N ALA A 53 2.37 -9.88 6.56
CA ALA A 53 3.10 -8.66 6.87
C ALA A 53 2.27 -7.39 6.73
N GLY A 54 1.27 -7.39 5.86
CA GLY A 54 0.49 -6.18 5.60
C GLY A 54 -0.53 -6.39 4.49
N LEU A 55 -1.11 -5.26 4.08
CA LEU A 55 -2.11 -5.19 3.02
C LEU A 55 -1.57 -4.39 1.85
N ILE A 56 -1.83 -4.84 0.64
CA ILE A 56 -1.61 -4.06 -0.56
C ILE A 56 -2.84 -4.20 -1.46
N GLN A 57 -3.24 -3.11 -2.08
CA GLN A 57 -4.46 -3.11 -2.88
C GLN A 57 -4.28 -2.25 -4.12
N THR A 58 -5.06 -2.57 -5.14
CA THR A 58 -5.07 -1.80 -6.37
C THR A 58 -6.50 -1.64 -6.86
N TYR A 59 -6.79 -0.46 -7.38
CA TYR A 59 -8.05 -0.15 -8.02
C TYR A 59 -7.76 0.80 -9.18
N ASP A 60 -8.05 0.33 -10.39
CA ASP A 60 -7.91 1.13 -11.61
C ASP A 60 -6.53 1.81 -11.75
N GLY A 61 -5.49 1.10 -11.35
CA GLY A 61 -4.11 1.58 -11.41
C GLY A 61 -3.60 2.23 -10.14
N GLU A 62 -4.47 2.62 -9.24
CA GLU A 62 -4.04 3.17 -7.95
C GLU A 62 -3.54 2.04 -7.06
N VAL A 63 -2.42 2.28 -6.37
CA VAL A 63 -1.81 1.32 -5.47
C VAL A 63 -1.68 1.93 -4.09
N ASP A 64 -2.08 1.15 -3.09
CA ASP A 64 -1.99 1.55 -1.68
C ASP A 64 -1.51 0.37 -0.87
N LEU A 65 -0.69 0.62 0.16
CA LEU A 65 -0.21 -0.46 1.02
C LEU A 65 0.02 0.01 2.45
N LEU A 66 -0.06 -0.95 3.36
CA LEU A 66 0.38 -0.76 4.73
C LEU A 66 1.21 -1.97 5.16
N ILE A 67 2.23 -1.72 5.97
CA ILE A 67 2.98 -2.77 6.64
C ILE A 67 2.40 -2.85 8.04
N GLY A 68 1.65 -3.92 8.32
CA GLY A 68 0.97 -4.08 9.59
C GLY A 68 1.90 -4.49 10.73
N GLU A 69 2.95 -5.25 10.43
CA GLU A 69 3.91 -5.73 11.43
C GLU A 69 5.02 -4.69 11.61
N GLU A 70 5.06 -4.07 12.78
CA GLU A 70 5.96 -2.96 13.05
C GLU A 70 7.44 -3.35 12.90
N ASP A 71 7.82 -4.56 13.27
CA ASP A 71 9.19 -5.03 13.15
C ASP A 71 9.68 -5.14 11.70
N LEU A 72 8.76 -5.12 10.73
CA LEU A 72 9.11 -5.16 9.32
C LEU A 72 9.19 -3.76 8.69
N VAL A 73 8.79 -2.73 9.41
CA VAL A 73 8.87 -1.35 8.93
C VAL A 73 10.32 -0.88 8.96
N GLY A 74 10.74 -0.15 7.92
CA GLY A 74 12.09 0.39 7.86
C GLY A 74 13.17 -0.59 7.45
N ARG A 75 12.79 -1.75 6.91
CA ARG A 75 13.75 -2.76 6.46
C ARG A 75 13.96 -2.77 4.94
N GLY A 76 13.47 -1.74 4.24
CA GLY A 76 13.64 -1.65 2.80
C GLY A 76 12.72 -2.57 2.01
N LEU A 77 11.68 -3.11 2.63
CA LEU A 77 10.75 -4.03 1.97
C LEU A 77 9.79 -3.32 1.03
N GLY A 78 9.44 -2.08 1.32
CA GLY A 78 8.46 -1.33 0.53
C GLY A 78 8.77 -1.28 -0.95
N PRO A 79 9.98 -0.87 -1.36
CA PRO A 79 10.33 -0.84 -2.79
C PRO A 79 10.22 -2.20 -3.47
N GLU A 80 10.67 -3.25 -2.81
CA GLU A 80 10.61 -4.61 -3.37
C GLU A 80 9.16 -5.09 -3.50
N ILE A 81 8.34 -4.83 -2.47
CA ILE A 81 6.91 -5.17 -2.50
C ILE A 81 6.22 -4.44 -3.66
N LEU A 82 6.44 -3.14 -3.79
CA LEU A 82 5.81 -2.34 -4.83
C LEU A 82 6.23 -2.78 -6.23
N SER A 83 7.51 -3.02 -6.45
CA SER A 83 8.01 -3.46 -7.75
C SER A 83 7.40 -4.79 -8.16
N LYS A 84 7.34 -5.74 -7.24
CA LYS A 84 6.78 -7.05 -7.51
C LYS A 84 5.26 -6.97 -7.76
N PHE A 85 4.56 -6.17 -6.97
CA PHE A 85 3.12 -6.00 -7.10
C PHE A 85 2.74 -5.39 -8.46
N VAL A 86 3.46 -4.35 -8.87
CA VAL A 86 3.21 -3.72 -10.19
C VAL A 86 3.48 -4.71 -11.31
N ALA A 87 4.56 -5.50 -11.20
CA ALA A 87 4.91 -6.46 -12.24
C ALA A 87 3.92 -7.61 -12.34
N GLU A 88 3.41 -8.11 -11.21
CA GLU A 88 2.63 -9.35 -11.18
C GLU A 88 1.12 -9.15 -11.12
N ILE A 89 0.65 -8.08 -10.50
CA ILE A 89 -0.78 -7.92 -10.18
C ILE A 89 -1.42 -6.76 -10.94
N VAL A 90 -0.76 -5.62 -11.05
CA VAL A 90 -1.34 -4.45 -11.70
C VAL A 90 -1.46 -4.70 -13.20
N GLU A 91 -2.68 -4.55 -13.74
CA GLU A 91 -2.96 -4.86 -15.15
C GLU A 91 -3.03 -3.62 -16.05
N THR A 92 -3.16 -2.44 -15.46
CA THR A 92 -3.22 -1.19 -16.21
C THR A 92 -1.86 -0.80 -16.79
N ASP A 93 -1.84 0.10 -17.77
CA ASP A 93 -0.60 0.55 -18.43
C ASP A 93 0.31 1.32 -17.49
N PHE A 94 -0.23 1.87 -16.42
CA PHE A 94 0.55 2.56 -15.40
C PHE A 94 -0.04 2.31 -14.02
N ALA A 95 0.78 2.51 -13.00
CA ALA A 95 0.36 2.49 -11.61
C ALA A 95 0.60 3.87 -11.01
N PHE A 96 -0.24 4.27 -10.07
CA PHE A 96 -0.06 5.54 -9.38
C PHE A 96 -0.47 5.45 -7.92
N ALA A 97 -0.03 6.41 -7.14
CA ALA A 97 -0.40 6.52 -5.73
C ALA A 97 -0.46 7.99 -5.33
N LEU A 98 -1.36 8.29 -4.41
CA LEU A 98 -1.41 9.60 -3.76
C LEU A 98 -0.84 9.42 -2.36
N VAL A 99 0.33 9.99 -2.11
CA VAL A 99 1.06 9.82 -0.85
C VAL A 99 1.16 11.15 -0.13
N GLU A 100 0.76 11.20 1.14
CA GLU A 100 0.90 12.42 1.92
C GLU A 100 2.33 12.93 1.85
N GLU A 101 2.49 14.23 1.62
CA GLU A 101 3.80 14.88 1.53
C GLU A 101 4.64 14.63 2.78
N GLY A 102 4.02 14.62 3.96
CA GLY A 102 4.70 14.38 5.23
C GLY A 102 5.15 12.93 5.41
N ASN A 103 4.59 11.99 4.65
CA ASN A 103 4.94 10.58 4.76
C ASN A 103 6.13 10.25 3.86
N ARG A 104 7.27 10.81 4.20
CA ARG A 104 8.49 10.70 3.40
C ARG A 104 8.94 9.26 3.18
N ARG A 105 8.85 8.42 4.19
CA ARG A 105 9.23 7.01 4.05
C ARG A 105 8.44 6.35 2.92
N SER A 106 7.15 6.65 2.83
CA SER A 106 6.28 6.06 1.81
C SER A 106 6.64 6.55 0.41
N TRP A 107 6.67 7.88 0.17
CA TRP A 107 6.93 8.32 -1.19
C TRP A 107 8.38 8.01 -1.63
N ARG A 108 9.33 7.91 -0.70
CA ARG A 108 10.68 7.45 -1.04
C ARG A 108 10.69 5.96 -1.43
N ALA A 109 9.86 5.15 -0.79
CA ALA A 109 9.72 3.74 -1.18
C ALA A 109 9.16 3.63 -2.61
N PHE A 110 8.16 4.45 -2.95
CA PHE A 110 7.64 4.51 -4.31
C PHE A 110 8.72 4.93 -5.30
N GLU A 111 9.51 5.95 -4.98
CA GLU A 111 10.62 6.38 -5.85
C GLU A 111 11.60 5.24 -6.11
N LYS A 112 11.99 4.53 -5.06
CA LYS A 112 12.92 3.39 -5.19
C LYS A 112 12.32 2.25 -6.01
N ALA A 113 11.01 2.16 -6.05
CA ALA A 113 10.30 1.18 -6.86
C ALA A 113 10.07 1.64 -8.30
N GLY A 114 10.65 2.77 -8.69
CA GLY A 114 10.57 3.27 -10.06
C GLY A 114 9.43 4.23 -10.33
N PHE A 115 8.69 4.65 -9.29
CA PHE A 115 7.68 5.68 -9.44
C PHE A 115 8.37 7.05 -9.46
N ARG A 116 7.82 7.98 -10.22
CA ARG A 116 8.30 9.37 -10.24
C ARG A 116 7.25 10.29 -9.65
N HIS A 117 7.71 11.40 -9.11
CA HIS A 117 6.83 12.47 -8.62
C HIS A 117 6.22 13.16 -9.85
N ALA A 118 4.95 12.94 -10.10
CA ALA A 118 4.26 13.39 -11.31
C ALA A 118 3.35 14.60 -11.08
N GLY A 119 3.17 15.01 -9.85
CA GLY A 119 2.33 16.17 -9.53
C GLY A 119 2.05 16.27 -8.04
N ASP A 120 1.39 17.34 -7.66
CA ASP A 120 0.97 17.61 -6.30
C ASP A 120 -0.54 17.77 -6.28
N VAL A 121 -1.20 17.14 -5.30
CA VAL A 121 -2.64 17.12 -5.17
C VAL A 121 -3.00 17.39 -3.72
N GLU A 122 -4.04 18.17 -3.47
CA GLU A 122 -4.59 18.32 -2.14
C GLU A 122 -5.77 17.35 -2.01
N GLU A 123 -5.74 16.56 -0.94
CA GLU A 123 -6.80 15.62 -0.63
C GLU A 123 -7.13 15.71 0.85
N ASP A 124 -8.41 15.91 1.17
CA ASP A 124 -8.89 16.08 2.54
C ASP A 124 -8.13 17.19 3.30
N GLY A 125 -7.75 18.25 2.59
CA GLY A 125 -7.04 19.38 3.18
C GLY A 125 -5.55 19.16 3.41
N LEU A 126 -5.00 18.02 2.96
CA LEU A 126 -3.59 17.69 3.14
C LEU A 126 -2.87 17.60 1.79
N PRO A 127 -1.62 18.09 1.73
CA PRO A 127 -0.84 17.97 0.50
C PRO A 127 -0.38 16.53 0.27
N HIS A 128 -0.54 16.09 -0.98
CA HIS A 128 -0.13 14.76 -1.41
C HIS A 128 0.76 14.84 -2.65
N ARG A 129 1.66 13.89 -2.79
CA ARG A 129 2.42 13.67 -4.01
C ARG A 129 1.71 12.64 -4.87
N LEU A 130 1.52 12.96 -6.14
CA LEU A 130 1.10 11.97 -7.13
C LEU A 130 2.36 11.25 -7.61
N MET A 131 2.48 9.98 -7.27
CA MET A 131 3.58 9.13 -7.68
C MET A 131 3.10 8.23 -8.80
N ARG A 132 3.85 8.14 -9.91
CA ARG A 132 3.43 7.36 -11.08
C ARG A 132 4.57 6.53 -11.64
N ARG A 133 4.25 5.32 -12.04
CA ARG A 133 5.16 4.42 -12.75
C ARG A 133 4.45 3.80 -13.93
N ASP A 134 5.04 3.91 -15.11
CA ASP A 134 4.54 3.20 -16.28
C ASP A 134 4.97 1.75 -16.18
N ARG A 135 4.12 0.83 -16.62
CA ARG A 135 4.42 -0.60 -16.55
C ARG A 135 5.48 -1.02 -17.56
N ARG A 136 5.65 -0.21 -18.59
CA ARG A 136 6.55 -0.53 -19.69
C ARG A 136 7.56 0.56 -19.95
#